data_e31c89e77b5bd18f0672cddd95626c84
#
_entry.id   e31c89e77b5bd18f0672cddd95626c84
#
_cell.length_a   1.000
_cell.length_b   1.000
_cell.length_c   1.000
_cell.angle_alpha   90.00
_cell.angle_beta   90.00
_cell.angle_gamma   90.00
#
_symmetry.space_group_name_H-M   'P 1'
#
loop_
_entity.id
_entity.type
_entity.pdbx_description
1 polymer ?
#
loop_
_entity_poly.entity_id
_entity_poly.type
_entity_poly.pdbx_seq_one_letter_code
_entity_poly.pdbx_strand_id
1 'polypeptide(L)'
;MTQRNRRTFLHQLGLGTLGLLTADQVSAALAQAPKIKAGQIGTRHAHASGKVGTMRKFTDLYDVVGVVEPDLDRRKELENTSAYKGVKWMTEEELLNTSGLQLVCVETAVKDLLDAAERCIDAGLHIHLDKPAGEDFKQFTRIVNKAKKQELIIQMGYMFRYNPGFRVLFKAASEGWLGNIHEAHGVISKTVGQSTRNTLAEYKGGTMFELGCHLIDSLTVFMGAPDKVTPYVRHTYPDRDNLADNIIGMFEYPRATATIRSSLMEVEGFRRRQMVAVGENGTITIRPLEAPIVEVTMAKDTGDFKKGSHLIEVPKLGGRYDGDFLELAEVLHGKREFPFSYQHDLAVQKAILDASGY
;
A
#
# COMPACT_ATOMS: atom_id res chain seq x y z
N MET A 1 -3.10 14.85 15.14
CA MET A 1 -4.55 14.75 14.80
C MET A 1 -5.35 14.58 16.08
N THR A 2 -6.38 15.38 16.32
CA THR A 2 -7.26 15.18 17.47
C THR A 2 -8.08 13.88 17.30
N GLN A 3 -8.50 13.27 18.40
CA GLN A 3 -9.31 12.03 18.39
C GLN A 3 -10.57 12.14 17.50
N ARG A 4 -11.11 13.35 17.33
CA ARG A 4 -12.29 13.66 16.49
C ARG A 4 -11.98 13.55 14.98
N ASN A 5 -10.79 14.00 14.54
CA ASN A 5 -10.35 13.89 13.13
C ASN A 5 -10.01 12.44 12.74
N ARG A 6 -9.59 11.63 13.74
CA ARG A 6 -9.24 10.23 13.57
C ARG A 6 -10.48 9.36 13.33
N ARG A 7 -11.57 9.58 14.10
CA ARG A 7 -12.86 8.90 13.89
C ARG A 7 -13.44 9.21 12.50
N THR A 8 -13.41 10.46 12.07
CA THR A 8 -13.91 10.86 10.74
C THR A 8 -13.13 10.20 9.62
N PHE A 9 -11.78 10.16 9.71
CA PHE A 9 -10.92 9.49 8.73
C PHE A 9 -11.20 7.98 8.61
N LEU A 10 -11.37 7.32 9.74
CA LEU A 10 -11.59 5.87 9.78
C LEU A 10 -13.05 5.49 9.42
N HIS A 11 -14.04 6.36 9.65
CA HIS A 11 -15.39 6.20 9.11
C HIS A 11 -15.43 6.32 7.57
N GLN A 12 -14.56 7.12 6.98
CA GLN A 12 -14.39 7.22 5.52
C GLN A 12 -13.80 5.95 4.89
N LEU A 13 -13.14 5.07 5.65
CA LEU A 13 -12.69 3.76 5.19
C LEU A 13 -13.85 2.80 4.80
N GLY A 14 -15.10 3.26 4.83
CA GLY A 14 -16.26 2.46 4.41
C GLY A 14 -16.49 1.22 5.28
N LEU A 15 -16.09 1.27 6.56
CA LEU A 15 -16.19 0.17 7.51
C LEU A 15 -17.58 0.04 8.16
N GLY A 16 -18.57 0.75 7.63
CA GLY A 16 -19.97 0.55 7.99
C GLY A 16 -20.48 -0.78 7.48
N THR A 17 -20.80 -1.70 8.38
CA THR A 17 -21.24 -3.08 8.17
C THR A 17 -20.20 -3.99 7.48
N LEU A 18 -19.98 -5.19 8.00
CA LEU A 18 -19.07 -6.25 7.47
C LEU A 18 -19.51 -6.83 6.10
N GLY A 19 -20.36 -6.14 5.37
CA GLY A 19 -20.65 -6.40 3.97
C GLY A 19 -19.54 -5.85 3.08
N LEU A 20 -18.35 -6.48 3.09
CA LEU A 20 -17.44 -6.35 1.95
C LEU A 20 -18.19 -6.89 0.75
N LEU A 21 -18.66 -6.00 -0.13
CA LEU A 21 -19.15 -6.40 -1.43
C LEU A 21 -18.07 -7.24 -2.09
N THR A 22 -18.46 -8.37 -2.66
CA THR A 22 -17.51 -9.17 -3.44
C THR A 22 -17.07 -8.37 -4.66
N ALA A 23 -15.91 -8.71 -5.23
CA ALA A 23 -15.42 -8.08 -6.45
C ALA A 23 -16.51 -8.08 -7.55
N ASP A 24 -17.27 -9.17 -7.64
CA ASP A 24 -18.38 -9.32 -8.59
C ASP A 24 -19.54 -8.35 -8.32
N GLN A 25 -19.86 -8.08 -7.06
CA GLN A 25 -20.93 -7.13 -6.68
C GLN A 25 -20.53 -5.67 -6.97
N VAL A 26 -19.28 -5.30 -6.70
CA VAL A 26 -18.76 -3.97 -7.05
C VAL A 26 -18.71 -3.81 -8.57
N SER A 27 -18.17 -4.79 -9.28
CA SER A 27 -18.11 -4.79 -10.74
C SER A 27 -19.50 -4.68 -11.35
N ALA A 28 -20.48 -5.45 -10.87
CA ALA A 28 -21.86 -5.38 -11.33
C ALA A 28 -22.53 -4.02 -11.07
N ALA A 29 -22.26 -3.39 -9.93
CA ALA A 29 -22.80 -2.07 -9.58
C ALA A 29 -22.22 -0.93 -10.45
N LEU A 30 -21.01 -1.11 -10.99
CA LEU A 30 -20.31 -0.14 -11.85
C LEU A 30 -20.40 -0.47 -13.34
N ALA A 31 -20.89 -1.64 -13.73
CA ALA A 31 -20.91 -2.13 -15.12
C ALA A 31 -21.69 -1.24 -16.11
N GLN A 32 -22.53 -0.32 -15.63
CA GLN A 32 -23.24 0.66 -16.46
C GLN A 32 -22.52 2.00 -16.61
N ALA A 33 -21.42 2.21 -15.87
CA ALA A 33 -20.61 3.42 -15.97
C ALA A 33 -19.62 3.33 -17.14
N PRO A 34 -19.24 4.46 -17.78
CA PRO A 34 -18.18 4.43 -18.78
C PRO A 34 -16.88 3.86 -18.20
N LYS A 35 -16.17 3.00 -18.96
CA LYS A 35 -14.90 2.45 -18.51
C LYS A 35 -13.88 3.54 -18.29
N ILE A 36 -13.09 3.40 -17.22
CA ILE A 36 -11.96 4.27 -16.92
C ILE A 36 -10.84 3.97 -17.92
N LYS A 37 -10.49 4.96 -18.76
CA LYS A 37 -9.32 4.84 -19.62
C LYS A 37 -8.06 4.93 -18.76
N ALA A 38 -7.28 3.86 -18.76
CA ALA A 38 -6.09 3.74 -17.93
C ALA A 38 -4.87 3.32 -18.76
N GLY A 39 -3.68 3.73 -18.31
CA GLY A 39 -2.42 3.29 -18.87
C GLY A 39 -1.41 2.93 -17.78
N GLN A 40 -0.25 2.45 -18.19
CA GLN A 40 0.86 2.19 -17.27
C GLN A 40 2.15 2.81 -17.81
N ILE A 41 2.91 3.46 -16.94
CA ILE A 41 4.27 3.95 -17.23
C ILE A 41 5.26 3.12 -16.44
N GLY A 42 6.17 2.44 -17.17
CA GLY A 42 7.20 1.58 -16.62
C GLY A 42 6.73 0.14 -16.38
N THR A 43 7.72 -0.76 -16.35
CA THR A 43 7.55 -2.19 -16.09
C THR A 43 8.63 -2.73 -15.15
N ARG A 44 9.47 -1.84 -14.61
CA ARG A 44 10.64 -2.25 -13.80
C ARG A 44 10.29 -2.47 -12.34
N HIS A 45 9.19 -1.91 -11.86
CA HIS A 45 8.71 -2.21 -10.52
C HIS A 45 8.28 -3.68 -10.42
N ALA A 46 8.60 -4.33 -9.30
CA ALA A 46 8.28 -5.76 -9.09
C ALA A 46 6.77 -6.09 -9.15
N HIS A 47 5.92 -5.08 -9.01
CA HIS A 47 4.46 -5.22 -9.02
C HIS A 47 3.82 -4.88 -10.38
N ALA A 48 4.55 -4.31 -11.31
CA ALA A 48 4.06 -3.78 -12.58
C ALA A 48 3.15 -4.75 -13.36
N SER A 49 3.58 -6.00 -13.51
CA SER A 49 2.79 -7.05 -14.18
C SER A 49 1.48 -7.34 -13.48
N GLY A 50 1.49 -7.32 -12.14
CA GLY A 50 0.29 -7.56 -11.34
C GLY A 50 -0.72 -6.43 -11.45
N LYS A 51 -0.26 -5.19 -11.53
CA LYS A 51 -1.13 -4.00 -11.64
C LYS A 51 -1.84 -3.95 -12.98
N VAL A 52 -1.09 -4.02 -14.10
CA VAL A 52 -1.71 -4.06 -15.43
C VAL A 52 -2.59 -5.28 -15.61
N GLY A 53 -2.17 -6.44 -15.09
CA GLY A 53 -2.95 -7.68 -15.13
C GLY A 53 -4.30 -7.54 -14.39
N THR A 54 -4.32 -6.81 -13.26
CA THR A 54 -5.55 -6.57 -12.50
C THR A 54 -6.49 -5.62 -13.24
N MET A 55 -5.99 -4.52 -13.81
CA MET A 55 -6.83 -3.66 -14.65
C MET A 55 -7.43 -4.43 -15.85
N ARG A 56 -6.63 -5.27 -16.50
CA ARG A 56 -7.08 -6.10 -17.63
C ARG A 56 -8.02 -7.23 -17.24
N LYS A 57 -8.02 -7.66 -15.99
CA LYS A 57 -8.99 -8.58 -15.41
C LYS A 57 -10.36 -7.93 -15.26
N PHE A 58 -10.40 -6.68 -14.84
CA PHE A 58 -11.63 -5.91 -14.64
C PHE A 58 -12.05 -5.16 -15.91
N THR A 59 -12.29 -5.90 -16.97
CA THR A 59 -12.63 -5.37 -18.31
C THR A 59 -13.89 -4.52 -18.37
N ASP A 60 -14.79 -4.68 -17.39
CA ASP A 60 -16.00 -3.86 -17.27
C ASP A 60 -15.75 -2.50 -16.62
N LEU A 61 -14.63 -2.36 -15.90
CA LEU A 61 -14.26 -1.15 -15.18
C LEU A 61 -13.18 -0.34 -15.90
N TYR A 62 -12.24 -1.02 -16.56
CA TYR A 62 -11.06 -0.40 -17.13
C TYR A 62 -10.91 -0.67 -18.62
N ASP A 63 -10.49 0.37 -19.36
CA ASP A 63 -9.99 0.31 -20.72
C ASP A 63 -8.48 0.62 -20.70
N VAL A 64 -7.65 -0.43 -20.76
CA VAL A 64 -6.19 -0.29 -20.73
C VAL A 64 -5.70 0.10 -22.13
N VAL A 65 -5.47 1.40 -22.33
CA VAL A 65 -5.13 1.97 -23.64
C VAL A 65 -3.69 1.68 -24.09
N GLY A 66 -2.77 1.45 -23.15
CA GLY A 66 -1.38 1.10 -23.49
C GLY A 66 -0.44 1.09 -22.29
N VAL A 67 0.80 0.67 -22.58
CA VAL A 67 1.90 0.58 -21.61
C VAL A 67 3.15 1.25 -22.20
N VAL A 68 3.82 2.04 -21.37
CA VAL A 68 5.09 2.70 -21.72
C VAL A 68 6.24 1.92 -21.12
N GLU A 69 7.14 1.46 -21.96
CA GLU A 69 8.45 0.92 -21.57
C GLU A 69 9.46 1.34 -22.64
N PRO A 70 10.37 2.26 -22.33
CA PRO A 70 11.33 2.76 -23.33
C PRO A 70 12.39 1.75 -23.72
N ASP A 71 12.69 0.77 -22.85
CA ASP A 71 13.67 -0.27 -23.09
C ASP A 71 13.09 -1.36 -24.02
N LEU A 72 13.58 -1.40 -25.26
CA LEU A 72 13.11 -2.33 -26.28
C LEU A 72 13.40 -3.80 -25.94
N ASP A 73 14.49 -4.09 -25.26
CA ASP A 73 14.82 -5.45 -24.87
C ASP A 73 13.89 -5.91 -23.74
N ARG A 74 13.60 -5.02 -22.80
CA ARG A 74 12.59 -5.26 -21.77
C ARG A 74 11.19 -5.50 -22.38
N ARG A 75 10.79 -4.75 -23.41
CA ARG A 75 9.51 -5.02 -24.14
C ARG A 75 9.50 -6.43 -24.71
N LYS A 76 10.56 -6.88 -25.38
CA LYS A 76 10.64 -8.23 -25.96
C LYS A 76 10.52 -9.32 -24.90
N GLU A 77 11.12 -9.12 -23.72
CA GLU A 77 10.98 -10.05 -22.59
C GLU A 77 9.54 -10.18 -22.11
N LEU A 78 8.79 -9.08 -22.14
CA LEU A 78 7.46 -8.97 -21.54
C LEU A 78 6.30 -9.25 -22.51
N GLU A 79 6.44 -8.95 -23.80
CA GLU A 79 5.34 -8.92 -24.77
C GLU A 79 4.53 -10.23 -24.87
N ASN A 80 5.14 -11.37 -24.56
CA ASN A 80 4.51 -12.68 -24.59
C ASN A 80 4.07 -13.18 -23.20
N THR A 81 4.33 -12.42 -22.14
CA THR A 81 3.87 -12.78 -20.79
C THR A 81 2.37 -12.53 -20.65
N SER A 82 1.71 -13.25 -19.75
CA SER A 82 0.25 -13.18 -19.57
C SER A 82 -0.25 -11.76 -19.26
N ALA A 83 0.53 -10.97 -18.54
CA ALA A 83 0.16 -9.61 -18.16
C ALA A 83 0.20 -8.62 -19.35
N TYR A 84 1.18 -8.79 -20.26
CA TYR A 84 1.46 -7.83 -21.33
C TYR A 84 1.10 -8.33 -22.74
N LYS A 85 0.74 -9.59 -22.90
CA LYS A 85 0.34 -10.12 -24.22
C LYS A 85 -0.79 -9.32 -24.84
N GLY A 86 -0.52 -8.75 -26.04
CA GLY A 86 -1.49 -7.96 -26.79
C GLY A 86 -1.73 -6.55 -26.25
N VAL A 87 -0.93 -6.04 -25.29
CA VAL A 87 -0.99 -4.62 -24.93
C VAL A 87 -0.42 -3.78 -26.07
N LYS A 88 -0.92 -2.56 -26.22
CA LYS A 88 -0.31 -1.55 -27.09
C LYS A 88 0.90 -0.93 -26.37
N TRP A 89 2.08 -1.11 -26.91
CA TRP A 89 3.26 -0.38 -26.46
C TRP A 89 3.25 1.04 -27.02
N MET A 90 3.48 2.02 -26.15
CA MET A 90 3.39 3.44 -26.48
C MET A 90 4.65 4.18 -26.00
N THR A 91 4.89 5.34 -26.56
CA THR A 91 5.76 6.33 -25.92
C THR A 91 4.99 7.02 -24.78
N GLU A 92 5.69 7.67 -23.86
CA GLU A 92 5.06 8.41 -22.78
C GLU A 92 4.21 9.56 -23.33
N GLU A 93 4.71 10.26 -24.35
CA GLU A 93 4.00 11.34 -25.02
C GLU A 93 2.68 10.86 -25.63
N GLU A 94 2.69 9.72 -26.35
CA GLU A 94 1.47 9.12 -26.92
C GLU A 94 0.46 8.77 -25.84
N LEU A 95 0.93 8.19 -24.71
CA LEU A 95 0.06 7.82 -23.61
C LEU A 95 -0.59 9.05 -22.97
N LEU A 96 0.23 10.02 -22.55
CA LEU A 96 -0.26 11.20 -21.83
C LEU A 96 -1.17 12.09 -22.69
N ASN A 97 -1.02 12.06 -24.03
CA ASN A 97 -1.90 12.76 -24.97
C ASN A 97 -3.08 11.93 -25.45
N THR A 98 -3.30 10.72 -24.90
CA THR A 98 -4.46 9.88 -25.28
C THR A 98 -5.77 10.54 -24.83
N SER A 99 -6.64 10.81 -25.79
CA SER A 99 -7.93 11.47 -25.51
C SER A 99 -8.77 10.68 -24.50
N GLY A 100 -9.17 11.36 -23.41
CA GLY A 100 -9.97 10.79 -22.34
C GLY A 100 -9.21 9.83 -21.41
N LEU A 101 -7.88 9.81 -21.42
CA LEU A 101 -7.08 9.14 -20.38
C LEU A 101 -7.41 9.76 -19.02
N GLN A 102 -7.63 8.93 -18.01
CA GLN A 102 -8.04 9.36 -16.68
C GLN A 102 -7.05 8.90 -15.60
N LEU A 103 -6.43 7.73 -15.78
CA LEU A 103 -5.60 7.07 -14.78
C LEU A 103 -4.30 6.55 -15.38
N VAL A 104 -3.20 6.73 -14.65
CA VAL A 104 -1.92 6.09 -14.97
C VAL A 104 -1.40 5.31 -13.76
N CYS A 105 -1.06 4.04 -13.98
CA CYS A 105 -0.26 3.28 -13.02
C CYS A 105 1.22 3.60 -13.23
N VAL A 106 1.88 4.13 -12.23
CA VAL A 106 3.31 4.47 -12.26
C VAL A 106 4.11 3.32 -11.65
N GLU A 107 4.80 2.57 -12.51
CA GLU A 107 5.45 1.28 -12.22
C GLU A 107 6.91 1.25 -12.71
N THR A 108 7.58 2.39 -12.68
CA THR A 108 8.99 2.53 -13.01
C THR A 108 9.89 1.90 -11.94
N ALA A 109 11.20 1.91 -12.11
CA ALA A 109 12.09 1.67 -10.97
C ALA A 109 11.84 2.73 -9.88
N VAL A 110 12.04 2.37 -8.61
CA VAL A 110 11.69 3.26 -7.46
C VAL A 110 12.36 4.63 -7.56
N LYS A 111 13.60 4.70 -8.06
CA LYS A 111 14.33 5.95 -8.27
C LYS A 111 13.68 6.89 -9.28
N ASP A 112 12.90 6.36 -10.21
CA ASP A 112 12.27 7.10 -11.32
C ASP A 112 10.76 7.33 -11.06
N LEU A 113 10.21 6.80 -9.95
CA LEU A 113 8.78 6.85 -9.66
C LEU A 113 8.26 8.29 -9.53
N LEU A 114 8.96 9.13 -8.78
CA LEU A 114 8.50 10.49 -8.52
C LEU A 114 8.53 11.37 -9.77
N ASP A 115 9.53 11.22 -10.62
CA ASP A 115 9.61 11.98 -11.88
C ASP A 115 8.45 11.60 -12.82
N ALA A 116 8.15 10.31 -12.94
CA ALA A 116 7.01 9.85 -13.74
C ALA A 116 5.67 10.30 -13.12
N ALA A 117 5.53 10.19 -11.80
CA ALA A 117 4.34 10.65 -11.09
C ALA A 117 4.10 12.16 -11.29
N GLU A 118 5.15 12.98 -11.21
CA GLU A 118 5.05 14.44 -11.39
C GLU A 118 4.55 14.78 -12.78
N ARG A 119 5.08 14.13 -13.84
CA ARG A 119 4.60 14.34 -15.22
C ARG A 119 3.14 13.93 -15.41
N CYS A 120 2.69 12.85 -14.80
CA CYS A 120 1.28 12.44 -14.84
C CYS A 120 0.36 13.47 -14.16
N ILE A 121 0.75 13.97 -12.98
CA ILE A 121 0.00 15.01 -12.27
C ILE A 121 0.00 16.33 -13.06
N ASP A 122 1.12 16.71 -13.68
CA ASP A 122 1.20 17.90 -14.54
C ASP A 122 0.30 17.76 -15.79
N ALA A 123 0.08 16.54 -16.28
CA ALA A 123 -0.89 16.23 -17.35
C ALA A 123 -2.36 16.15 -16.88
N GLY A 124 -2.64 16.38 -15.60
CA GLY A 124 -4.01 16.38 -15.06
C GLY A 124 -4.60 14.98 -14.85
N LEU A 125 -3.76 13.97 -14.60
CA LEU A 125 -4.18 12.58 -14.50
C LEU A 125 -4.18 12.09 -13.05
N HIS A 126 -5.18 11.28 -12.69
CA HIS A 126 -5.13 10.47 -11.47
C HIS A 126 -4.03 9.43 -11.60
N ILE A 127 -3.39 9.06 -10.50
CA ILE A 127 -2.34 8.05 -10.51
C ILE A 127 -2.55 6.95 -9.47
N HIS A 128 -2.21 5.71 -9.85
CA HIS A 128 -1.84 4.67 -8.92
C HIS A 128 -0.30 4.65 -8.87
N LEU A 129 0.26 5.08 -7.75
CA LEU A 129 1.71 5.18 -7.55
C LEU A 129 2.19 4.00 -6.72
N ASP A 130 3.10 3.19 -7.26
CA ASP A 130 3.63 2.08 -6.47
C ASP A 130 4.52 2.59 -5.32
N LYS A 131 4.75 1.73 -4.38
CA LYS A 131 5.43 2.01 -3.10
C LYS A 131 6.89 1.51 -3.12
N PRO A 132 7.75 2.08 -2.33
CA PRO A 132 7.63 3.36 -1.63
C PRO A 132 7.69 4.54 -2.59
N ALA A 133 7.18 5.70 -2.18
CA ALA A 133 7.09 6.89 -3.02
C ALA A 133 8.44 7.60 -3.24
N GLY A 134 9.51 6.83 -3.53
CA GLY A 134 10.85 7.38 -3.74
C GLY A 134 11.53 7.89 -2.46
N GLU A 135 12.75 8.44 -2.61
CA GLU A 135 13.61 8.86 -1.50
C GLU A 135 13.50 10.37 -1.22
N ASP A 136 13.04 11.17 -2.19
CA ASP A 136 12.92 12.63 -2.04
C ASP A 136 11.55 13.04 -1.48
N PHE A 137 11.51 13.25 -0.16
CA PHE A 137 10.30 13.72 0.52
C PHE A 137 9.82 15.10 0.06
N LYS A 138 10.74 15.99 -0.35
CA LYS A 138 10.37 17.34 -0.84
C LYS A 138 9.68 17.24 -2.20
N GLN A 139 10.19 16.39 -3.09
CA GLN A 139 9.56 16.13 -4.38
C GLN A 139 8.18 15.49 -4.19
N PHE A 140 8.07 14.44 -3.37
CA PHE A 140 6.77 13.82 -3.09
C PHE A 140 5.77 14.83 -2.50
N THR A 141 6.20 15.68 -1.57
CA THR A 141 5.35 16.74 -1.01
C THR A 141 4.88 17.73 -2.09
N ARG A 142 5.76 18.10 -3.04
CA ARG A 142 5.40 18.96 -4.16
C ARG A 142 4.35 18.33 -5.06
N ILE A 143 4.52 17.05 -5.40
CA ILE A 143 3.57 16.27 -6.23
C ILE A 143 2.20 16.19 -5.54
N VAL A 144 2.18 15.81 -4.26
CA VAL A 144 0.95 15.77 -3.46
C VAL A 144 0.23 17.12 -3.42
N ASN A 145 0.96 18.21 -3.26
CA ASN A 145 0.37 19.55 -3.25
C ASN A 145 -0.18 19.97 -4.63
N LYS A 146 0.47 19.56 -5.73
CA LYS A 146 -0.04 19.75 -7.09
C LYS A 146 -1.33 18.96 -7.29
N ALA A 147 -1.33 17.66 -6.94
CA ALA A 147 -2.50 16.80 -7.05
C ALA A 147 -3.69 17.34 -6.24
N LYS A 148 -3.44 17.80 -5.01
CA LYS A 148 -4.47 18.43 -4.16
C LYS A 148 -5.10 19.67 -4.81
N LYS A 149 -4.31 20.52 -5.47
CA LYS A 149 -4.82 21.73 -6.15
C LYS A 149 -5.67 21.40 -7.37
N GLN A 150 -5.44 20.27 -8.00
CA GLN A 150 -6.14 19.79 -9.19
C GLN A 150 -7.23 18.76 -8.87
N GLU A 151 -7.45 18.46 -7.58
CA GLU A 151 -8.39 17.43 -7.10
C GLU A 151 -8.09 16.02 -7.67
N LEU A 152 -6.82 15.73 -7.95
CA LEU A 152 -6.37 14.46 -8.53
C LEU A 152 -6.09 13.43 -7.43
N ILE A 153 -6.48 12.21 -7.63
CA ILE A 153 -6.22 11.10 -6.72
C ILE A 153 -4.79 10.59 -6.91
N ILE A 154 -4.07 10.43 -5.82
CA ILE A 154 -2.85 9.62 -5.72
C ILE A 154 -3.19 8.42 -4.86
N GLN A 155 -3.37 7.25 -5.48
CA GLN A 155 -3.54 6.00 -4.74
C GLN A 155 -2.19 5.32 -4.59
N MET A 156 -1.69 5.21 -3.35
CA MET A 156 -0.45 4.50 -3.05
C MET A 156 -0.64 2.98 -3.06
N GLY A 157 0.32 2.24 -3.63
CA GLY A 157 0.28 0.78 -3.81
C GLY A 157 0.48 -0.04 -2.52
N TYR A 158 -0.11 0.36 -1.39
CA TYR A 158 -0.01 -0.35 -0.11
C TYR A 158 -1.07 -1.43 0.02
N MET A 159 -0.74 -2.66 -0.38
CA MET A 159 -1.68 -3.79 -0.47
C MET A 159 -2.39 -4.16 0.84
N PHE A 160 -1.81 -3.84 2.01
CA PHE A 160 -2.45 -4.18 3.29
C PHE A 160 -3.63 -3.27 3.62
N ARG A 161 -3.81 -2.14 2.94
CA ARG A 161 -5.03 -1.31 3.02
C ARG A 161 -6.29 -2.12 2.70
N TYR A 162 -6.16 -3.16 1.86
CA TYR A 162 -7.25 -4.01 1.37
C TYR A 162 -7.21 -5.44 1.91
N ASN A 163 -6.21 -5.77 2.73
CA ASN A 163 -6.12 -7.07 3.35
C ASN A 163 -7.23 -7.26 4.40
N PRO A 164 -8.04 -8.33 4.34
CA PRO A 164 -9.19 -8.50 5.21
C PRO A 164 -8.84 -8.58 6.71
N GLY A 165 -7.67 -9.12 7.07
CA GLY A 165 -7.20 -9.12 8.45
C GLY A 165 -6.90 -7.71 8.96
N PHE A 166 -6.23 -6.88 8.14
CA PHE A 166 -6.00 -5.47 8.49
C PHE A 166 -7.30 -4.66 8.53
N ARG A 167 -8.28 -4.98 7.69
CA ARG A 167 -9.59 -4.31 7.71
C ARG A 167 -10.32 -4.56 9.05
N VAL A 168 -10.18 -5.75 9.64
CA VAL A 168 -10.69 -6.03 11.00
C VAL A 168 -10.00 -5.13 12.03
N LEU A 169 -8.66 -5.04 11.99
CA LEU A 169 -7.89 -4.17 12.90
C LEU A 169 -8.26 -2.69 12.73
N PHE A 170 -8.33 -2.21 11.48
CA PHE A 170 -8.68 -0.81 11.20
C PHE A 170 -10.08 -0.47 11.72
N LYS A 171 -11.06 -1.35 11.50
CA LYS A 171 -12.41 -1.18 12.05
C LYS A 171 -12.39 -1.13 13.57
N ALA A 172 -11.78 -2.11 14.22
CA ALA A 172 -11.74 -2.16 15.67
C ALA A 172 -11.05 -0.92 16.29
N ALA A 173 -9.99 -0.42 15.66
CA ALA A 173 -9.31 0.80 16.09
C ALA A 173 -10.17 2.05 15.87
N SER A 174 -10.87 2.16 14.73
CA SER A 174 -11.74 3.30 14.43
C SER A 174 -12.93 3.41 15.34
N GLU A 175 -13.56 2.27 15.62
CA GLU A 175 -14.72 2.18 16.51
C GLU A 175 -14.34 2.27 18.01
N GLY A 176 -13.03 2.30 18.32
CA GLY A 176 -12.51 2.38 19.68
C GLY A 176 -12.72 1.09 20.48
N TRP A 177 -12.91 -0.05 19.82
CA TRP A 177 -13.18 -1.33 20.51
C TRP A 177 -12.01 -1.79 21.37
N LEU A 178 -10.77 -1.49 20.95
CA LEU A 178 -9.56 -1.81 21.72
C LEU A 178 -9.30 -0.84 22.88
N GLY A 179 -10.06 0.25 23.01
CA GLY A 179 -9.74 1.34 23.93
C GLY A 179 -8.54 2.14 23.43
N ASN A 180 -7.75 2.72 24.36
CA ASN A 180 -6.49 3.36 23.99
C ASN A 180 -5.45 2.28 23.62
N ILE A 181 -5.04 2.26 22.35
CA ILE A 181 -3.94 1.40 21.93
C ILE A 181 -2.65 1.99 22.48
N HIS A 182 -1.91 1.19 23.24
CA HIS A 182 -0.66 1.60 23.89
C HIS A 182 0.57 0.88 23.38
N GLU A 183 0.38 -0.22 22.62
CA GLU A 183 1.46 -0.99 22.01
C GLU A 183 1.05 -1.48 20.61
N ALA A 184 1.99 -1.46 19.67
CA ALA A 184 1.85 -2.18 18.42
C ALA A 184 3.19 -2.82 18.01
N HIS A 185 3.13 -3.99 17.37
CA HIS A 185 4.31 -4.73 16.96
C HIS A 185 4.10 -5.37 15.59
N GLY A 186 4.98 -5.05 14.64
CA GLY A 186 4.92 -5.58 13.29
C GLY A 186 6.22 -6.28 12.87
N VAL A 187 6.10 -7.39 12.17
CA VAL A 187 7.22 -8.11 11.57
C VAL A 187 6.88 -8.45 10.13
N ILE A 188 7.78 -8.06 9.21
CA ILE A 188 7.67 -8.42 7.80
C ILE A 188 9.06 -8.76 7.27
N SER A 189 9.29 -10.03 6.95
CA SER A 189 10.59 -10.52 6.55
C SER A 189 10.46 -11.57 5.45
N LYS A 190 11.53 -11.77 4.69
CA LYS A 190 11.66 -12.79 3.64
C LYS A 190 13.14 -13.09 3.41
N THR A 191 13.45 -14.15 2.68
CA THR A 191 14.76 -14.37 2.08
C THR A 191 14.75 -13.90 0.64
N VAL A 192 15.84 -13.30 0.16
CA VAL A 192 16.01 -12.87 -1.24
C VAL A 192 17.37 -13.32 -1.77
N GLY A 193 17.44 -13.59 -3.08
CA GLY A 193 18.68 -13.92 -3.78
C GLY A 193 19.59 -12.70 -4.00
N GLN A 194 20.84 -12.95 -4.41
CA GLN A 194 21.86 -11.91 -4.56
C GLN A 194 21.49 -10.82 -5.56
N SER A 195 20.87 -11.17 -6.68
CA SER A 195 20.42 -10.17 -7.67
C SER A 195 19.47 -9.15 -7.06
N THR A 196 18.47 -9.62 -6.30
CA THR A 196 17.53 -8.73 -5.59
C THR A 196 18.24 -7.92 -4.50
N ARG A 197 19.20 -8.51 -3.77
CA ARG A 197 20.01 -7.78 -2.78
C ARG A 197 20.77 -6.62 -3.42
N ASN A 198 21.40 -6.86 -4.57
CA ASN A 198 22.15 -5.83 -5.29
C ASN A 198 21.24 -4.66 -5.72
N THR A 199 20.06 -4.97 -6.26
CA THR A 199 19.08 -3.94 -6.62
C THR A 199 18.62 -3.13 -5.40
N LEU A 200 18.35 -3.80 -4.28
CA LEU A 200 17.88 -3.12 -3.07
C LEU A 200 18.99 -2.34 -2.35
N ALA A 201 20.25 -2.71 -2.54
CA ALA A 201 21.41 -1.98 -2.02
C ALA A 201 21.62 -0.60 -2.69
N GLU A 202 20.93 -0.33 -3.81
CA GLU A 202 20.90 1.00 -4.43
C GLU A 202 20.15 2.01 -3.55
N TYR A 203 19.27 1.55 -2.63
CA TYR A 203 18.48 2.40 -1.73
C TYR A 203 19.05 2.35 -0.31
N LYS A 204 19.35 3.51 0.26
CA LYS A 204 19.89 3.63 1.62
C LYS A 204 19.03 2.92 2.67
N GLY A 205 17.72 3.00 2.54
CA GLY A 205 16.77 2.44 3.50
C GLY A 205 16.55 0.92 3.41
N GLY A 206 17.15 0.25 2.40
CA GLY A 206 17.16 -1.21 2.27
C GLY A 206 15.80 -1.87 2.52
N THR A 207 15.78 -2.85 3.43
CA THR A 207 14.58 -3.67 3.69
C THR A 207 13.43 -2.90 4.34
N MET A 208 13.68 -1.90 5.17
CA MET A 208 12.62 -1.11 5.80
C MET A 208 11.90 -0.25 4.76
N PHE A 209 12.66 0.36 3.85
CA PHE A 209 12.15 1.17 2.77
C PHE A 209 11.32 0.32 1.76
N GLU A 210 11.84 -0.85 1.33
CA GLU A 210 11.17 -1.68 0.31
C GLU A 210 10.02 -2.52 0.88
N LEU A 211 10.22 -3.17 2.03
CA LEU A 211 9.30 -4.16 2.57
C LEU A 211 8.57 -3.67 3.82
N GLY A 212 9.30 -3.06 4.76
CA GLY A 212 8.74 -2.51 6.00
C GLY A 212 7.69 -1.43 5.80
N CYS A 213 7.77 -0.71 4.68
CA CYS A 213 6.84 0.35 4.30
C CYS A 213 5.36 -0.08 4.34
N HIS A 214 5.05 -1.34 4.01
CA HIS A 214 3.69 -1.87 4.08
C HIS A 214 3.12 -1.88 5.50
N LEU A 215 3.95 -2.24 6.50
CA LEU A 215 3.51 -2.24 7.89
C LEU A 215 3.51 -0.84 8.49
N ILE A 216 4.41 0.05 8.03
CA ILE A 216 4.42 1.46 8.46
C ILE A 216 3.17 2.17 7.97
N ASP A 217 2.74 1.94 6.73
CA ASP A 217 1.45 2.43 6.23
C ASP A 217 0.30 1.93 7.12
N SER A 218 0.22 0.62 7.34
CA SER A 218 -0.82 0.04 8.18
C SER A 218 -0.80 0.59 9.61
N LEU A 219 0.39 0.73 10.21
CA LEU A 219 0.56 1.33 11.54
C LEU A 219 0.01 2.76 11.56
N THR A 220 0.32 3.55 10.53
CA THR A 220 -0.15 4.93 10.42
C THR A 220 -1.67 5.01 10.25
N VAL A 221 -2.30 4.01 9.61
CA VAL A 221 -3.78 3.94 9.51
C VAL A 221 -4.41 3.84 10.89
N PHE A 222 -3.99 2.93 11.75
CA PHE A 222 -4.66 2.70 13.03
C PHE A 222 -4.05 3.46 14.22
N MET A 223 -2.76 3.87 14.16
CA MET A 223 -2.10 4.66 15.19
C MET A 223 -2.02 6.16 14.88
N GLY A 224 -2.13 6.55 13.60
CA GLY A 224 -1.84 7.91 13.13
C GLY A 224 -0.34 8.14 12.93
N ALA A 225 0.04 9.40 12.65
CA ALA A 225 1.44 9.78 12.51
C ALA A 225 2.16 9.66 13.87
N PRO A 226 3.36 9.06 13.93
CA PRO A 226 4.16 9.04 15.14
C PRO A 226 4.76 10.44 15.44
N ASP A 227 5.03 10.73 16.71
CA ASP A 227 5.74 11.96 17.12
C ASP A 227 7.23 11.88 16.78
N LYS A 228 7.80 10.67 16.88
CA LYS A 228 9.21 10.41 16.59
C LYS A 228 9.41 8.99 16.10
N VAL A 229 10.38 8.81 15.20
CA VAL A 229 10.80 7.50 14.71
C VAL A 229 12.31 7.36 14.89
N THR A 230 12.75 6.23 15.46
CA THR A 230 14.17 5.93 15.66
C THR A 230 14.52 4.62 14.93
N PRO A 231 15.40 4.65 13.91
CA PRO A 231 15.83 3.47 13.19
C PRO A 231 17.00 2.76 13.88
N TYR A 232 17.00 1.43 13.85
CA TYR A 232 18.12 0.56 14.20
C TYR A 232 18.53 -0.24 12.99
N VAL A 233 19.46 0.30 12.21
CA VAL A 233 19.89 -0.23 10.92
C VAL A 233 21.09 -1.17 11.09
N ARG A 234 21.07 -2.33 10.43
CA ARG A 234 22.18 -3.26 10.34
C ARG A 234 22.41 -3.73 8.90
N HIS A 235 23.68 -3.86 8.56
CA HIS A 235 24.19 -4.53 7.37
C HIS A 235 24.79 -5.84 7.85
N THR A 236 24.05 -6.94 7.75
CA THR A 236 24.46 -8.21 8.37
C THR A 236 25.61 -8.87 7.63
N TYR A 237 25.73 -8.61 6.34
CA TYR A 237 26.78 -9.16 5.49
C TYR A 237 27.58 -8.04 4.77
N PRO A 238 28.35 -7.22 5.53
CA PRO A 238 29.04 -6.05 4.96
C PRO A 238 30.11 -6.43 3.91
N ASP A 239 30.65 -7.65 3.99
CA ASP A 239 31.63 -8.17 3.00
C ASP A 239 30.95 -8.63 1.69
N ARG A 240 29.64 -8.71 1.67
CA ARG A 240 28.87 -9.22 0.54
C ARG A 240 28.22 -8.11 -0.28
N ASP A 241 27.62 -7.13 0.38
CA ASP A 241 26.95 -5.99 -0.23
C ASP A 241 26.68 -4.89 0.81
N ASN A 242 26.24 -3.72 0.33
CA ASN A 242 25.90 -2.58 1.19
C ASN A 242 24.43 -2.55 1.61
N LEU A 243 23.69 -3.65 1.47
CA LEU A 243 22.28 -3.67 1.76
C LEU A 243 21.99 -3.54 3.26
N ALA A 244 21.20 -2.57 3.65
CA ALA A 244 20.59 -2.50 4.97
C ALA A 244 19.49 -3.57 5.07
N ASP A 245 19.88 -4.78 5.47
CA ASP A 245 19.10 -6.02 5.35
C ASP A 245 18.37 -6.45 6.62
N ASN A 246 18.59 -5.74 7.73
CA ASN A 246 18.00 -6.06 9.03
C ASN A 246 17.77 -4.76 9.81
N ILE A 247 16.51 -4.31 9.88
CA ILE A 247 16.17 -3.01 10.45
C ILE A 247 15.00 -3.16 11.41
N ILE A 248 15.08 -2.41 12.52
CA ILE A 248 13.94 -2.16 13.42
C ILE A 248 13.70 -0.66 13.44
N GLY A 249 12.46 -0.25 13.18
CA GLY A 249 11.97 1.09 13.48
C GLY A 249 11.21 1.10 14.80
N MET A 250 11.57 2.03 15.69
CA MET A 250 10.83 2.36 16.91
C MET A 250 9.99 3.61 16.64
N PHE A 251 8.70 3.54 16.89
CA PHE A 251 7.74 4.62 16.67
C PHE A 251 7.18 5.07 18.01
N GLU A 252 7.34 6.35 18.33
CA GLU A 252 6.92 6.95 19.60
C GLU A 252 5.63 7.79 19.38
N TYR A 253 4.70 7.63 20.29
CA TYR A 253 3.43 8.37 20.37
C TYR A 253 3.28 8.91 21.79
N PRO A 254 2.40 9.89 22.09
CA PRO A 254 2.29 10.51 23.41
C PRO A 254 2.05 9.51 24.56
N ARG A 255 1.39 8.38 24.27
CA ARG A 255 1.03 7.35 25.27
C ARG A 255 1.19 5.93 24.74
N ALA A 256 1.93 5.74 23.66
CA ALA A 256 2.10 4.44 23.03
C ALA A 256 3.49 4.33 22.39
N THR A 257 3.93 3.10 22.21
CA THR A 257 5.08 2.77 21.39
C THR A 257 4.73 1.70 20.38
N ALA A 258 5.40 1.75 19.22
CA ALA A 258 5.28 0.67 18.25
C ALA A 258 6.66 0.28 17.69
N THR A 259 6.78 -0.97 17.25
CA THR A 259 7.97 -1.47 16.56
C THR A 259 7.61 -2.13 15.25
N ILE A 260 8.36 -1.81 14.20
CA ILE A 260 8.31 -2.54 12.93
C ILE A 260 9.68 -3.14 12.67
N ARG A 261 9.71 -4.45 12.48
CA ARG A 261 10.92 -5.17 12.10
C ARG A 261 10.83 -5.68 10.67
N SER A 262 11.90 -5.46 9.91
CA SER A 262 12.04 -5.99 8.55
C SER A 262 13.43 -6.62 8.36
N SER A 263 13.48 -7.80 7.72
CA SER A 263 14.72 -8.50 7.40
C SER A 263 14.61 -9.24 6.08
N LEU A 264 15.73 -9.30 5.33
CA LEU A 264 15.84 -10.02 4.06
C LEU A 264 16.60 -11.35 4.17
N MET A 265 16.71 -11.90 5.38
CA MET A 265 17.46 -13.12 5.66
C MET A 265 16.64 -14.20 6.36
N GLU A 266 15.38 -13.93 6.62
CA GLU A 266 14.54 -14.85 7.39
C GLU A 266 14.02 -16.00 6.54
N VAL A 267 14.51 -17.22 6.82
CA VAL A 267 14.04 -18.45 6.20
C VAL A 267 12.57 -18.67 6.57
N GLU A 268 11.70 -18.99 5.59
CA GLU A 268 10.25 -19.14 5.78
C GLU A 268 9.58 -17.94 6.46
N GLY A 269 10.14 -16.73 6.25
CA GLY A 269 9.73 -15.49 6.93
C GLY A 269 8.23 -15.17 6.80
N PHE A 270 7.57 -15.62 5.73
CA PHE A 270 6.13 -15.43 5.53
C PHE A 270 5.28 -15.97 6.69
N ARG A 271 5.66 -17.07 7.31
CA ARG A 271 4.93 -17.67 8.44
C ARG A 271 4.97 -16.82 9.71
N ARG A 272 5.98 -15.96 9.83
CA ARG A 272 6.20 -15.11 11.00
C ARG A 272 5.80 -13.65 10.76
N ARG A 273 5.39 -13.31 9.54
CA ARG A 273 4.82 -11.98 9.28
C ARG A 273 3.61 -11.75 10.14
N GLN A 274 3.62 -10.65 10.88
CA GLN A 274 2.56 -10.37 11.83
C GLN A 274 2.36 -8.87 12.04
N MET A 275 1.16 -8.53 12.52
CA MET A 275 0.83 -7.27 13.15
C MET A 275 0.04 -7.56 14.43
N VAL A 276 0.48 -6.96 15.52
CA VAL A 276 -0.18 -7.03 16.82
C VAL A 276 -0.52 -5.60 17.24
N ALA A 277 -1.73 -5.39 17.75
CA ALA A 277 -2.16 -4.14 18.37
C ALA A 277 -2.76 -4.45 19.74
N VAL A 278 -2.22 -3.81 20.78
CA VAL A 278 -2.62 -4.01 22.19
C VAL A 278 -3.24 -2.72 22.71
N GLY A 279 -4.45 -2.82 23.18
CA GLY A 279 -5.19 -1.71 23.80
C GLY A 279 -5.73 -2.07 25.19
N GLU A 280 -6.31 -1.10 25.87
CA GLU A 280 -6.86 -1.26 27.23
C GLU A 280 -7.96 -2.33 27.33
N ASN A 281 -8.72 -2.54 26.25
CA ASN A 281 -9.86 -3.44 26.24
C ASN A 281 -9.57 -4.77 25.56
N GLY A 282 -8.45 -4.91 24.83
CA GLY A 282 -8.13 -6.14 24.13
C GLY A 282 -6.97 -6.02 23.17
N THR A 283 -6.67 -7.15 22.53
CA THR A 283 -5.55 -7.33 21.61
C THR A 283 -6.05 -7.93 20.30
N ILE A 284 -5.53 -7.46 19.18
CA ILE A 284 -5.69 -8.10 17.86
C ILE A 284 -4.32 -8.54 17.37
N THR A 285 -4.23 -9.80 16.97
CA THR A 285 -3.07 -10.41 16.33
C THR A 285 -3.45 -10.88 14.94
N ILE A 286 -2.70 -10.45 13.93
CA ILE A 286 -2.79 -10.92 12.54
C ILE A 286 -1.51 -11.70 12.26
N ARG A 287 -1.62 -13.04 12.09
CA ARG A 287 -0.46 -13.90 11.79
C ARG A 287 -0.89 -15.23 11.18
N PRO A 288 -0.38 -15.63 9.99
CA PRO A 288 0.43 -14.79 9.10
C PRO A 288 -0.38 -13.63 8.51
N LEU A 289 0.29 -12.70 7.83
CA LEU A 289 -0.37 -11.55 7.18
C LEU A 289 -1.01 -11.92 5.84
N GLU A 290 -0.39 -12.81 5.09
CA GLU A 290 -0.88 -13.35 3.82
C GLU A 290 -1.22 -14.83 3.98
N ALA A 291 -2.28 -15.21 3.54
CA ALA A 291 -3.64 -15.53 3.95
C ALA A 291 -3.85 -15.27 5.46
N PRO A 292 -4.43 -14.13 5.83
CA PRO A 292 -4.41 -13.67 7.23
C PRO A 292 -5.22 -14.59 8.14
N ILE A 293 -4.62 -14.89 9.30
CA ILE A 293 -5.33 -15.48 10.45
C ILE A 293 -5.41 -14.36 11.49
N VAL A 294 -6.62 -14.07 11.96
CA VAL A 294 -6.89 -12.99 12.90
C VAL A 294 -7.36 -13.58 14.22
N GLU A 295 -6.63 -13.31 15.28
CA GLU A 295 -7.03 -13.63 16.65
C GLU A 295 -7.35 -12.33 17.39
N VAL A 296 -8.49 -12.32 18.08
CA VAL A 296 -8.96 -11.20 18.89
C VAL A 296 -9.15 -11.67 20.32
N THR A 297 -8.54 -10.99 21.28
CA THR A 297 -8.75 -11.20 22.70
C THR A 297 -9.39 -9.98 23.32
N MET A 298 -10.54 -10.13 23.96
CA MET A 298 -11.29 -9.01 24.55
C MET A 298 -11.56 -9.21 26.05
N ALA A 299 -11.41 -8.13 26.82
CA ALA A 299 -11.73 -8.12 28.26
C ALA A 299 -13.25 -8.21 28.52
N LYS A 300 -14.08 -7.73 27.60
CA LYS A 300 -15.56 -7.72 27.65
C LYS A 300 -16.11 -7.74 26.23
N ASP A 301 -17.41 -8.07 26.10
CA ASP A 301 -18.12 -7.93 24.83
C ASP A 301 -18.02 -6.48 24.34
N THR A 302 -17.55 -6.26 23.11
CA THR A 302 -17.36 -4.93 22.55
C THR A 302 -17.50 -4.97 21.02
N GLY A 303 -18.41 -4.18 20.47
CA GLY A 303 -18.69 -4.19 19.03
C GLY A 303 -19.08 -5.57 18.52
N ASP A 304 -18.40 -6.02 17.48
CA ASP A 304 -18.65 -7.36 16.91
C ASP A 304 -17.94 -8.49 17.68
N PHE A 305 -17.12 -8.18 18.70
CA PHE A 305 -16.28 -9.15 19.40
C PHE A 305 -16.84 -9.54 20.75
N LYS A 306 -16.71 -10.83 21.10
CA LYS A 306 -17.08 -11.38 22.39
C LYS A 306 -15.88 -11.37 23.34
N LYS A 307 -16.14 -11.40 24.66
CA LYS A 307 -15.12 -11.57 25.71
C LYS A 307 -14.34 -12.86 25.51
N GLY A 308 -13.05 -12.83 25.80
CA GLY A 308 -12.12 -13.96 25.64
C GLY A 308 -11.37 -13.92 24.31
N SER A 309 -10.67 -15.01 23.99
CA SER A 309 -9.87 -15.13 22.77
C SER A 309 -10.64 -15.91 21.71
N HIS A 310 -10.71 -15.35 20.49
CA HIS A 310 -11.43 -15.93 19.37
C HIS A 310 -10.66 -15.74 18.07
N LEU A 311 -10.70 -16.75 17.20
CA LEU A 311 -10.32 -16.61 15.81
C LEU A 311 -11.48 -15.94 15.05
N ILE A 312 -11.14 -14.93 14.27
CA ILE A 312 -12.11 -14.20 13.43
C ILE A 312 -12.01 -14.74 12.02
N GLU A 313 -13.13 -15.23 11.52
CA GLU A 313 -13.22 -15.60 10.11
C GLU A 313 -13.20 -14.33 9.26
N VAL A 314 -12.27 -14.30 8.29
CA VAL A 314 -12.14 -13.19 7.34
C VAL A 314 -12.39 -13.69 5.92
N PRO A 315 -12.91 -12.84 5.02
CA PRO A 315 -13.10 -13.21 3.62
C PRO A 315 -11.78 -13.68 2.99
N LYS A 316 -11.85 -14.63 2.08
CA LYS A 316 -10.68 -15.00 1.28
C LYS A 316 -10.24 -13.80 0.44
N LEU A 317 -8.94 -13.60 0.37
CA LEU A 317 -8.35 -12.65 -0.56
C LEU A 317 -8.70 -13.08 -1.99
N GLY A 318 -9.15 -12.13 -2.79
CA GLY A 318 -9.18 -12.25 -4.25
C GLY A 318 -7.76 -12.16 -4.84
N GLY A 319 -7.62 -11.51 -5.98
CA GLY A 319 -6.30 -11.14 -6.50
C GLY A 319 -5.61 -10.12 -5.57
N ARG A 320 -4.29 -10.14 -5.56
CA ARG A 320 -3.45 -9.31 -4.65
C ARG A 320 -3.79 -7.83 -4.71
N TYR A 321 -4.17 -7.31 -5.88
CA TYR A 321 -4.44 -5.90 -6.14
C TYR A 321 -5.91 -5.62 -6.47
N ASP A 322 -6.79 -6.62 -6.32
CA ASP A 322 -8.21 -6.45 -6.65
C ASP A 322 -8.84 -5.31 -5.84
N GLY A 323 -8.57 -5.25 -4.54
CA GLY A 323 -9.10 -4.21 -3.66
C GLY A 323 -8.65 -2.80 -4.05
N ASP A 324 -7.37 -2.65 -4.48
CA ASP A 324 -6.81 -1.36 -4.94
C ASP A 324 -7.65 -0.81 -6.10
N PHE A 325 -7.85 -1.64 -7.15
CA PHE A 325 -8.50 -1.19 -8.38
C PHE A 325 -10.02 -1.14 -8.28
N LEU A 326 -10.65 -1.97 -7.45
CA LEU A 326 -12.09 -1.86 -7.19
C LEU A 326 -12.42 -0.56 -6.46
N GLU A 327 -11.69 -0.23 -5.38
CA GLU A 327 -11.91 1.04 -4.67
C GLU A 327 -11.59 2.25 -5.56
N LEU A 328 -10.51 2.18 -6.34
CA LEU A 328 -10.16 3.27 -7.25
C LEU A 328 -11.25 3.51 -8.31
N ALA A 329 -11.85 2.45 -8.85
CA ALA A 329 -12.98 2.58 -9.76
C ALA A 329 -14.20 3.22 -9.09
N GLU A 330 -14.57 2.81 -7.88
CA GLU A 330 -15.65 3.45 -7.11
C GLU A 330 -15.40 4.95 -6.90
N VAL A 331 -14.16 5.32 -6.54
CA VAL A 331 -13.77 6.72 -6.31
C VAL A 331 -13.84 7.53 -7.60
N LEU A 332 -13.27 7.03 -8.70
CA LEU A 332 -13.24 7.74 -9.97
C LEU A 332 -14.64 7.88 -10.60
N HIS A 333 -15.57 7.01 -10.25
CA HIS A 333 -16.99 7.13 -10.60
C HIS A 333 -17.82 7.95 -9.61
N GLY A 334 -17.18 8.56 -8.59
CA GLY A 334 -17.88 9.38 -7.60
C GLY A 334 -18.85 8.61 -6.69
N LYS A 335 -18.68 7.27 -6.57
CA LYS A 335 -19.53 6.43 -5.70
C LYS A 335 -19.10 6.50 -4.24
N ARG A 336 -17.86 6.90 -3.96
CA ARG A 336 -17.33 7.13 -2.63
C ARG A 336 -16.18 8.13 -2.68
N GLU A 337 -15.87 8.74 -1.54
CA GLU A 337 -14.66 9.52 -1.37
C GLU A 337 -13.43 8.61 -1.25
N PHE A 338 -12.26 9.10 -1.70
CA PHE A 338 -11.02 8.38 -1.50
C PHE A 338 -10.64 8.40 0.00
N PRO A 339 -10.47 7.22 0.64
CA PRO A 339 -10.39 7.16 2.09
C PRO A 339 -9.04 7.62 2.67
N PHE A 340 -7.98 7.71 1.85
CA PHE A 340 -6.65 8.08 2.29
C PHE A 340 -6.34 9.52 1.92
N SER A 341 -6.19 10.39 2.92
CA SER A 341 -5.91 11.80 2.68
C SER A 341 -4.46 12.02 2.25
N TYR A 342 -4.20 13.10 1.54
CA TYR A 342 -2.83 13.53 1.19
C TYR A 342 -1.93 13.67 2.42
N GLN A 343 -2.47 14.13 3.56
CA GLN A 343 -1.74 14.24 4.82
C GLN A 343 -1.35 12.87 5.38
N HIS A 344 -2.22 11.86 5.20
CA HIS A 344 -1.91 10.48 5.57
C HIS A 344 -0.71 9.96 4.76
N ASP A 345 -0.75 10.08 3.45
CA ASP A 345 0.33 9.57 2.59
C ASP A 345 1.66 10.30 2.83
N LEU A 346 1.63 11.60 3.11
CA LEU A 346 2.82 12.36 3.53
C LEU A 346 3.36 11.86 4.89
N ALA A 347 2.48 11.61 5.86
CA ALA A 347 2.89 11.08 7.17
C ALA A 347 3.51 9.68 7.04
N VAL A 348 2.91 8.82 6.22
CA VAL A 348 3.44 7.48 5.90
C VAL A 348 4.82 7.59 5.28
N GLN A 349 5.00 8.37 4.22
CA GLN A 349 6.29 8.50 3.55
C GLN A 349 7.38 9.05 4.47
N LYS A 350 7.04 10.07 5.29
CA LYS A 350 7.98 10.58 6.28
C LYS A 350 8.40 9.49 7.28
N ALA A 351 7.44 8.76 7.84
CA ALA A 351 7.70 7.69 8.80
C ALA A 351 8.55 6.56 8.18
N ILE A 352 8.34 6.25 6.88
CA ILE A 352 9.15 5.27 6.15
C ILE A 352 10.60 5.74 6.04
N LEU A 353 10.82 6.98 5.61
CA LEU A 353 12.17 7.54 5.47
C LEU A 353 12.87 7.58 6.83
N ASP A 354 12.23 8.10 7.87
CA ASP A 354 12.79 8.14 9.22
C ASP A 354 13.13 6.72 9.74
N ALA A 355 12.24 5.74 9.58
CA ALA A 355 12.47 4.36 10.00
C ALA A 355 13.55 3.63 9.18
N SER A 356 13.85 4.13 8.00
CA SER A 356 14.86 3.61 7.08
C SER A 356 16.22 4.30 7.25
N GLY A 357 16.33 5.32 8.10
CA GLY A 357 17.59 6.01 8.41
C GLY A 357 17.97 7.11 7.41
N TYR A 358 16.99 7.70 6.71
CA TYR A 358 17.21 8.86 5.84
C TYR A 358 17.34 10.15 6.62
#